data_64ada126b514646ae9f1d02714430824
#
_entry.id   64ada126b514646ae9f1d02714430824
#
_cell.length_a   1.000
_cell.length_b   1.000
_cell.length_c   1.000
_cell.angle_alpha   90.00
_cell.angle_beta   90.00
_cell.angle_gamma   90.00
#
_symmetry.space_group_name_H-M   'P 1'
#
loop_
_entity.id
_entity.type
_entity.pdbx_description
1 polymer ?
#
loop_
_entity_poly.entity_id
_entity_poly.type
_entity_poly.pdbx_seq_one_letter_code
_entity_poly.pdbx_strand_id
1 'polypeptide(L)'
;GLGDVYKRQGLHCMGIAENGFRQLTNSKQEVKTVDDMKNLKIRVAGSNLLMECYKRWGADATNMNWSETYTALQQKTVEGQENPLPAIDAASVQEVQPYCSLWNANYDCLFFCINADIYNSLTPEQQKVIDECGKLATDYEREINRAGDDEIMSRWQNGNGVTITKNEDMDIDSFKNAVDGIDEWYQKELENQGYDDAADLIAAFTSDDESASIGTYDVEDHSDLGWTEQTWNFTCSTTETSTWAEGGRKFGELVEKATGGKIKVNVYAADQLTNGNQSEGIQALMNGDPVQISMHSNLIYSAFDPRFNVVSLPFLFESVEDADAKLDGEAGEKLKAILDEYGLHCMGIAENGFRQLTNSRQEVRSVEDMKNLKIRVAGSNLLMECYK
;
A
#
# COMPACT_ATOMS: atom_id res chain seq x y z
N GLY A 1 0.63 -28.57 9.80
CA GLY A 1 0.47 -28.22 8.39
C GLY A 1 1.32 -27.02 8.02
N LEU A 2 1.30 -26.58 6.78
CA LEU A 2 2.06 -25.42 6.30
C LEU A 2 1.82 -24.14 7.13
N GLY A 3 0.63 -23.97 7.73
CA GLY A 3 0.32 -22.85 8.63
C GLY A 3 1.16 -22.76 9.91
N ASP A 4 1.74 -23.87 10.39
CA ASP A 4 2.57 -23.85 11.61
C ASP A 4 4.04 -23.42 11.33
N VAL A 5 4.47 -23.42 10.08
CA VAL A 5 5.82 -23.00 9.68
C VAL A 5 5.91 -21.47 9.60
N TYR A 6 4.81 -20.80 9.29
CA TYR A 6 4.75 -19.34 9.16
C TYR A 6 4.55 -18.58 10.49
N LYS A 7 4.07 -19.25 11.53
CA LYS A 7 3.81 -18.67 12.88
C LYS A 7 5.05 -18.25 13.68
N ARG A 8 6.24 -18.17 13.09
CA ARG A 8 7.51 -17.87 13.80
C ARG A 8 8.44 -16.94 13.04
N GLN A 9 7.93 -16.06 12.19
CA GLN A 9 8.80 -15.21 11.36
C GLN A 9 8.75 -13.76 11.85
N GLY A 10 9.65 -13.43 12.74
CA GLY A 10 9.75 -12.27 13.58
C GLY A 10 9.90 -10.89 12.93
N LEU A 11 8.85 -10.10 12.82
CA LEU A 11 8.92 -8.67 12.52
C LEU A 11 8.31 -7.83 13.64
N HIS A 12 8.77 -6.58 13.77
CA HIS A 12 8.17 -5.56 14.61
C HIS A 12 7.77 -4.36 13.72
N CYS A 13 6.51 -3.93 13.77
CA CYS A 13 6.04 -2.78 12.99
C CYS A 13 6.21 -1.49 13.79
N MET A 14 6.99 -0.56 13.26
CA MET A 14 7.39 0.69 13.91
C MET A 14 6.43 1.84 13.62
N GLY A 15 5.53 1.71 12.66
CA GLY A 15 4.59 2.74 12.30
C GLY A 15 3.75 2.39 11.08
N ILE A 16 2.74 3.24 10.82
CA ILE A 16 1.84 3.14 9.67
C ILE A 16 1.99 4.40 8.81
N ALA A 17 2.68 4.30 7.66
CA ALA A 17 2.90 5.39 6.71
C ALA A 17 1.85 5.38 5.58
N GLU A 18 1.78 6.42 4.77
CA GLU A 18 0.74 6.63 3.79
C GLU A 18 1.21 6.42 2.36
N ASN A 19 0.55 5.55 1.58
CA ASN A 19 0.62 5.62 0.14
C ASN A 19 -0.49 6.53 -0.42
N GLY A 20 -1.62 6.60 0.25
CA GLY A 20 -2.74 7.47 -0.08
C GLY A 20 -3.87 6.80 -0.89
N PHE A 21 -4.87 7.59 -1.30
CA PHE A 21 -5.95 7.12 -2.15
C PHE A 21 -5.47 6.76 -3.55
N ARG A 22 -5.79 5.56 -4.00
CA ARG A 22 -5.32 5.03 -5.30
C ARG A 22 -6.20 5.55 -6.44
N GLN A 23 -5.56 6.22 -7.39
CA GLN A 23 -6.18 6.86 -8.53
C GLN A 23 -5.98 6.03 -9.80
N LEU A 24 -6.95 6.07 -10.71
CA LEU A 24 -6.90 5.36 -11.98
C LEU A 24 -6.21 6.19 -13.06
N THR A 25 -5.11 5.70 -13.64
CA THR A 25 -4.58 6.27 -14.88
C THR A 25 -4.73 5.30 -16.05
N ASN A 26 -5.01 5.83 -17.26
CA ASN A 26 -5.13 4.99 -18.44
C ASN A 26 -4.74 5.75 -19.73
N SER A 27 -4.44 4.99 -20.80
CA SER A 27 -4.05 5.56 -22.09
C SER A 27 -5.20 5.65 -23.11
N LYS A 28 -6.45 5.40 -22.68
CA LYS A 28 -7.60 5.27 -23.61
C LYS A 28 -8.60 6.39 -23.50
N GLN A 29 -9.09 6.71 -22.29
CA GLN A 29 -10.26 7.56 -22.13
C GLN A 29 -10.45 8.08 -20.73
N GLU A 30 -11.30 9.09 -20.57
CA GLU A 30 -11.87 9.44 -19.29
C GLU A 30 -12.75 8.30 -18.77
N VAL A 31 -12.63 7.95 -17.49
CA VAL A 31 -13.51 7.03 -16.79
C VAL A 31 -14.39 7.84 -15.83
N LYS A 32 -15.70 7.80 -16.05
CA LYS A 32 -16.71 8.54 -15.27
C LYS A 32 -17.77 7.64 -14.66
N THR A 33 -18.01 6.48 -15.23
CA THR A 33 -19.02 5.51 -14.82
C THR A 33 -18.42 4.10 -14.78
N VAL A 34 -19.08 3.16 -14.11
CA VAL A 34 -18.66 1.76 -14.11
C VAL A 34 -18.64 1.15 -15.52
N ASP A 35 -19.48 1.64 -16.40
CA ASP A 35 -19.53 1.18 -17.78
C ASP A 35 -18.25 1.54 -18.57
N ASP A 36 -17.55 2.59 -18.17
CA ASP A 36 -16.28 3.01 -18.75
C ASP A 36 -15.12 2.04 -18.40
N MET A 37 -15.33 1.16 -17.44
CA MET A 37 -14.34 0.15 -17.03
C MET A 37 -14.31 -1.09 -17.92
N LYS A 38 -15.38 -1.33 -18.69
CA LYS A 38 -15.54 -2.56 -19.47
C LYS A 38 -14.44 -2.72 -20.52
N ASN A 39 -13.77 -3.89 -20.47
CA ASN A 39 -12.67 -4.27 -21.37
C ASN A 39 -11.35 -3.49 -21.20
N LEU A 40 -11.19 -2.67 -20.17
CA LEU A 40 -9.88 -2.10 -19.82
C LEU A 40 -8.96 -3.16 -19.22
N LYS A 41 -7.76 -3.29 -19.78
CA LYS A 41 -6.67 -4.13 -19.22
C LYS A 41 -5.94 -3.36 -18.14
N ILE A 42 -6.22 -3.70 -16.89
CA ILE A 42 -5.69 -2.97 -15.75
C ILE A 42 -4.68 -3.80 -14.97
N ARG A 43 -3.51 -3.22 -14.73
CA ARG A 43 -2.59 -3.73 -13.72
C ARG A 43 -3.12 -3.36 -12.34
N VAL A 44 -3.26 -4.32 -11.45
CA VAL A 44 -3.50 -4.09 -10.01
C VAL A 44 -2.38 -4.69 -9.16
N ALA A 45 -2.23 -4.21 -7.92
CA ALA A 45 -1.31 -4.81 -6.97
C ALA A 45 -1.83 -6.17 -6.46
N GLY A 46 -0.98 -6.95 -5.77
CA GLY A 46 -1.21 -8.33 -5.36
C GLY A 46 -2.31 -8.56 -4.34
N SER A 47 -3.57 -8.34 -4.69
CA SER A 47 -4.72 -8.50 -3.79
C SER A 47 -5.87 -9.23 -4.46
N ASN A 48 -6.36 -10.28 -3.81
CA ASN A 48 -7.55 -11.04 -4.20
C ASN A 48 -8.79 -10.16 -4.23
N LEU A 49 -8.91 -9.33 -3.20
CA LEU A 49 -10.02 -8.40 -3.05
C LEU A 49 -10.03 -7.41 -4.22
N LEU A 50 -8.89 -6.80 -4.54
CA LEU A 50 -8.82 -5.89 -5.68
C LEU A 50 -9.18 -6.57 -7.00
N MET A 51 -8.73 -7.81 -7.19
CA MET A 51 -9.09 -8.57 -8.39
C MET A 51 -10.59 -8.79 -8.51
N GLU A 52 -11.26 -9.19 -7.42
CA GLU A 52 -12.71 -9.36 -7.44
C GLU A 52 -13.41 -8.01 -7.66
N CYS A 53 -12.93 -6.91 -7.06
CA CYS A 53 -13.46 -5.58 -7.30
C CYS A 53 -13.38 -5.19 -8.78
N TYR A 54 -12.18 -5.31 -9.39
CA TYR A 54 -11.98 -4.95 -10.80
C TYR A 54 -12.78 -5.85 -11.74
N LYS A 55 -12.97 -7.12 -11.42
CA LYS A 55 -13.85 -8.03 -12.15
C LYS A 55 -15.33 -7.59 -12.05
N ARG A 56 -15.81 -7.22 -10.88
CA ARG A 56 -17.18 -6.71 -10.70
C ARG A 56 -17.39 -5.40 -11.43
N TRP A 57 -16.38 -4.52 -11.48
CA TRP A 57 -16.38 -3.31 -12.33
C TRP A 57 -16.24 -3.62 -13.82
N GLY A 58 -15.94 -4.87 -14.18
CA GLY A 58 -15.87 -5.36 -15.57
C GLY A 58 -14.55 -5.15 -16.27
N ALA A 59 -13.47 -4.81 -15.54
CA ALA A 59 -12.11 -4.73 -16.06
C ALA A 59 -11.48 -6.12 -16.26
N ASP A 60 -10.51 -6.23 -17.19
CA ASP A 60 -9.60 -7.37 -17.33
C ASP A 60 -8.31 -7.08 -16.53
N ALA A 61 -8.28 -7.39 -15.23
CA ALA A 61 -7.18 -7.10 -14.33
C ALA A 61 -6.08 -8.16 -14.38
N THR A 62 -4.85 -7.76 -14.25
CA THR A 62 -3.66 -8.62 -14.22
C THR A 62 -2.72 -8.19 -13.09
N ASN A 63 -2.23 -9.16 -12.31
CA ASN A 63 -1.25 -8.96 -11.26
C ASN A 63 0.18 -8.80 -11.84
N MET A 64 0.98 -7.79 -11.36
CA MET A 64 2.36 -7.55 -11.84
C MET A 64 3.18 -6.72 -10.84
N ASN A 65 4.51 -7.03 -10.65
CA ASN A 65 5.39 -6.23 -9.79
C ASN A 65 5.42 -4.77 -10.24
N TRP A 66 5.52 -3.83 -9.30
CA TRP A 66 5.54 -2.41 -9.62
C TRP A 66 6.72 -2.05 -10.57
N SER A 67 7.89 -2.63 -10.34
CA SER A 67 9.10 -2.42 -11.15
C SER A 67 8.94 -2.74 -12.65
N GLU A 68 7.96 -3.59 -13.03
CA GLU A 68 7.70 -3.93 -14.43
C GLU A 68 6.56 -3.09 -15.04
N THR A 69 5.79 -2.38 -14.21
CA THR A 69 4.53 -1.74 -14.60
C THR A 69 4.73 -0.66 -15.67
N TYR A 70 5.70 0.24 -15.51
CA TYR A 70 5.98 1.30 -16.51
C TYR A 70 6.25 0.71 -17.89
N THR A 71 7.12 -0.30 -17.97
CA THR A 71 7.46 -0.96 -19.24
C THR A 71 6.24 -1.64 -19.86
N ALA A 72 5.41 -2.29 -19.06
CA ALA A 72 4.20 -2.96 -19.54
C ALA A 72 3.16 -1.95 -20.08
N LEU A 73 3.02 -0.79 -19.46
CA LEU A 73 2.18 0.33 -19.93
C LEU A 73 2.72 0.93 -21.22
N GLN A 74 4.03 1.20 -21.29
CA GLN A 74 4.70 1.74 -22.47
C GLN A 74 4.56 0.79 -23.67
N GLN A 75 4.72 -0.51 -23.45
CA GLN A 75 4.54 -1.54 -24.48
C GLN A 75 3.08 -1.88 -24.78
N LYS A 76 2.12 -1.29 -24.03
CA LYS A 76 0.68 -1.56 -24.15
C LYS A 76 0.30 -3.02 -23.91
N THR A 77 1.10 -3.75 -23.12
CA THR A 77 0.76 -5.07 -22.64
C THR A 77 -0.41 -5.00 -21.66
N VAL A 78 -0.43 -3.95 -20.84
CA VAL A 78 -1.57 -3.47 -20.06
C VAL A 78 -1.92 -2.05 -20.52
N GLU A 79 -3.16 -1.62 -20.31
CA GLU A 79 -3.67 -0.34 -20.80
C GLU A 79 -3.80 0.68 -19.70
N GLY A 80 -3.81 0.19 -18.44
CA GLY A 80 -3.92 1.02 -17.29
C GLY A 80 -3.33 0.42 -16.02
N GLN A 81 -3.27 1.22 -14.95
CA GLN A 81 -2.85 0.83 -13.61
C GLN A 81 -3.57 1.68 -12.56
N GLU A 82 -3.43 1.33 -11.31
CA GLU A 82 -3.98 2.03 -10.16
C GLU A 82 -2.89 2.19 -9.09
N ASN A 83 -2.73 3.41 -8.60
CA ASN A 83 -1.84 3.78 -7.50
C ASN A 83 -2.16 5.20 -7.02
N PRO A 84 -1.68 5.64 -5.85
CA PRO A 84 -1.75 7.03 -5.44
C PRO A 84 -0.91 7.94 -6.34
N LEU A 85 -1.26 9.22 -6.40
CA LEU A 85 -0.60 10.20 -7.26
C LEU A 85 0.92 10.30 -7.02
N PRO A 86 1.43 10.34 -5.79
CA PRO A 86 2.87 10.39 -5.54
C PRO A 86 3.62 9.16 -6.10
N ALA A 87 3.06 7.96 -5.97
CA ALA A 87 3.66 6.75 -6.49
C ALA A 87 3.65 6.70 -8.03
N ILE A 88 2.58 7.20 -8.67
CA ILE A 88 2.46 7.33 -10.12
C ILE A 88 3.50 8.31 -10.65
N ASP A 89 3.61 9.48 -10.01
CA ASP A 89 4.53 10.56 -10.39
C ASP A 89 5.99 10.14 -10.24
N ALA A 90 6.36 9.58 -9.10
CA ALA A 90 7.71 9.10 -8.83
C ALA A 90 8.20 8.04 -9.84
N ALA A 91 7.29 7.26 -10.42
CA ALA A 91 7.58 6.28 -11.46
C ALA A 91 7.38 6.80 -12.89
N SER A 92 7.10 8.09 -13.06
CA SER A 92 6.84 8.76 -14.35
C SER A 92 5.74 8.11 -15.20
N VAL A 93 4.79 7.42 -14.57
CA VAL A 93 3.72 6.68 -15.27
C VAL A 93 2.82 7.61 -16.08
N GLN A 94 2.63 8.86 -15.65
CA GLN A 94 1.88 9.89 -16.36
C GLN A 94 2.42 10.18 -17.78
N GLU A 95 3.69 9.88 -18.06
CA GLU A 95 4.26 10.07 -19.40
C GLU A 95 3.65 9.13 -20.44
N VAL A 96 3.12 8.00 -20.02
CA VAL A 96 2.51 6.96 -20.87
C VAL A 96 1.02 6.77 -20.61
N GLN A 97 0.42 7.60 -19.73
CA GLN A 97 -0.98 7.48 -19.28
C GLN A 97 -1.68 8.86 -19.32
N PRO A 98 -2.28 9.24 -20.47
CA PRO A 98 -2.85 10.57 -20.66
C PRO A 98 -4.19 10.84 -19.94
N TYR A 99 -4.79 9.85 -19.29
CA TYR A 99 -6.04 9.99 -18.54
C TYR A 99 -5.85 9.55 -17.09
N CYS A 100 -6.35 10.34 -16.14
CA CYS A 100 -6.38 10.04 -14.71
C CYS A 100 -7.78 10.30 -14.16
N SER A 101 -8.36 9.30 -13.47
CA SER A 101 -9.64 9.42 -12.77
C SER A 101 -9.43 9.38 -11.27
N LEU A 102 -9.84 10.44 -10.56
CA LEU A 102 -9.72 10.59 -9.11
C LEU A 102 -10.98 10.02 -8.44
N TRP A 103 -11.11 8.72 -8.39
CA TRP A 103 -12.33 8.03 -7.94
C TRP A 103 -12.29 7.56 -6.48
N ASN A 104 -11.13 7.54 -5.85
CA ASN A 104 -10.94 7.17 -4.44
C ASN A 104 -11.58 5.83 -4.04
N ALA A 105 -11.56 4.84 -4.95
CA ALA A 105 -12.25 3.57 -4.74
C ALA A 105 -11.58 2.66 -3.71
N ASN A 106 -10.27 2.73 -3.57
CA ASN A 106 -9.51 1.93 -2.63
C ASN A 106 -8.47 2.78 -1.94
N TYR A 107 -8.26 2.50 -0.66
CA TYR A 107 -7.19 3.03 0.14
C TYR A 107 -6.08 2.00 0.31
N ASP A 108 -4.84 2.44 0.50
CA ASP A 108 -3.68 1.57 0.62
C ASP A 108 -2.74 2.13 1.70
N CYS A 109 -2.41 1.31 2.68
CA CYS A 109 -1.50 1.65 3.76
C CYS A 109 -0.14 0.96 3.61
N LEU A 110 0.87 1.50 4.30
CA LEU A 110 2.21 0.98 4.34
C LEU A 110 2.55 0.46 5.73
N PHE A 111 2.95 -0.80 5.84
CA PHE A 111 3.50 -1.32 7.07
C PHE A 111 4.97 -0.96 7.18
N PHE A 112 5.32 -0.19 8.21
CA PHE A 112 6.68 0.15 8.54
C PHE A 112 7.22 -0.81 9.59
N CYS A 113 8.00 -1.78 9.19
CA CYS A 113 8.37 -2.93 10.01
C CYS A 113 9.89 -3.09 10.16
N ILE A 114 10.31 -3.58 11.32
CA ILE A 114 11.65 -4.07 11.61
C ILE A 114 11.59 -5.57 11.93
N ASN A 115 12.65 -6.30 11.64
CA ASN A 115 12.78 -7.69 12.04
C ASN A 115 12.68 -7.84 13.56
N ALA A 116 11.83 -8.76 14.05
CA ALA A 116 11.54 -8.88 15.47
C ALA A 116 12.74 -9.38 16.29
N ASP A 117 13.62 -10.19 15.74
CA ASP A 117 14.81 -10.64 16.48
C ASP A 117 15.76 -9.47 16.76
N ILE A 118 15.88 -8.55 15.78
CA ILE A 118 16.64 -7.30 15.95
C ILE A 118 15.98 -6.42 17.00
N TYR A 119 14.67 -6.19 16.88
CA TYR A 119 13.91 -5.39 17.86
C TYR A 119 13.97 -5.99 19.27
N ASN A 120 13.79 -7.31 19.41
CA ASN A 120 13.83 -8.01 20.68
C ASN A 120 15.24 -8.11 21.29
N SER A 121 16.29 -7.84 20.51
CA SER A 121 17.65 -7.73 21.02
C SER A 121 17.92 -6.42 21.78
N LEU A 122 17.04 -5.43 21.64
CA LEU A 122 17.10 -4.15 22.33
C LEU A 122 16.50 -4.24 23.74
N THR A 123 16.95 -3.38 24.64
CA THR A 123 16.32 -3.25 25.97
C THR A 123 14.93 -2.60 25.83
N PRO A 124 14.02 -2.75 26.82
CA PRO A 124 12.71 -2.12 26.78
C PRO A 124 12.75 -0.60 26.63
N GLU A 125 13.79 0.07 27.18
CA GLU A 125 13.98 1.52 27.05
C GLU A 125 14.42 1.87 25.61
N GLN A 126 15.33 1.07 25.04
CA GLN A 126 15.78 1.23 23.65
C GLN A 126 14.63 0.96 22.66
N GLN A 127 13.80 -0.07 22.91
CA GLN A 127 12.61 -0.36 22.12
C GLN A 127 11.67 0.85 22.02
N LYS A 128 11.37 1.51 23.15
CA LYS A 128 10.52 2.72 23.16
C LYS A 128 11.08 3.84 22.28
N VAL A 129 12.40 4.03 22.27
CA VAL A 129 13.04 5.06 21.43
C VAL A 129 12.90 4.71 19.94
N ILE A 130 13.08 3.43 19.59
CA ILE A 130 12.88 2.97 18.19
C ILE A 130 11.42 3.10 17.78
N ASP A 131 10.47 2.78 18.67
CA ASP A 131 9.03 2.94 18.44
C ASP A 131 8.67 4.42 18.19
N GLU A 132 9.22 5.33 19.00
CA GLU A 132 9.04 6.77 18.81
C GLU A 132 9.62 7.26 17.47
N CYS A 133 10.81 6.83 17.12
CA CYS A 133 11.42 7.12 15.81
C CYS A 133 10.55 6.59 14.65
N GLY A 134 10.01 5.38 14.79
CA GLY A 134 9.13 4.76 13.81
C GLY A 134 7.83 5.55 13.61
N LYS A 135 7.18 5.92 14.72
CA LYS A 135 5.96 6.73 14.68
C LYS A 135 6.21 8.10 14.06
N LEU A 136 7.25 8.82 14.47
CA LEU A 136 7.59 10.13 13.91
C LEU A 136 7.91 10.09 12.42
N ALA A 137 8.63 9.05 11.97
CA ALA A 137 8.92 8.86 10.55
C ALA A 137 7.66 8.53 9.74
N THR A 138 6.74 7.80 10.33
CA THR A 138 5.42 7.47 9.75
C THR A 138 4.55 8.71 9.59
N ASP A 139 4.43 9.51 10.65
CA ASP A 139 3.65 10.74 10.64
C ASP A 139 4.25 11.77 9.64
N TYR A 140 5.58 11.85 9.54
CA TYR A 140 6.27 12.66 8.54
C TYR A 140 5.98 12.20 7.12
N GLU A 141 6.02 10.90 6.86
CA GLU A 141 5.73 10.33 5.54
C GLU A 141 4.29 10.62 5.11
N ARG A 142 3.32 10.47 6.02
CA ARG A 142 1.91 10.85 5.76
C ARG A 142 1.78 12.32 5.34
N GLU A 143 2.45 13.23 6.05
CA GLU A 143 2.40 14.67 5.74
C GLU A 143 2.93 14.96 4.34
N ILE A 144 4.13 14.46 4.00
CA ILE A 144 4.74 14.74 2.69
C ILE A 144 3.99 14.05 1.55
N ASN A 145 3.34 12.92 1.82
CA ASN A 145 2.53 12.21 0.83
C ASN A 145 1.29 13.03 0.45
N ARG A 146 0.59 13.60 1.43
CA ARG A 146 -0.62 14.43 1.23
C ARG A 146 -0.31 15.80 0.62
N ALA A 147 0.79 16.42 1.01
CA ALA A 147 1.15 17.77 0.58
C ALA A 147 1.44 17.90 -0.93
N GLY A 148 1.72 16.79 -1.63
CA GLY A 148 2.16 16.79 -3.02
C GLY A 148 1.04 16.72 -4.06
N ASP A 149 -0.15 16.28 -3.73
CA ASP A 149 -1.19 15.90 -4.70
C ASP A 149 -1.64 17.05 -5.61
N ASP A 150 -1.90 18.23 -5.08
CA ASP A 150 -2.33 19.40 -5.86
C ASP A 150 -1.23 19.87 -6.83
N GLU A 151 0.03 19.84 -6.40
CA GLU A 151 1.17 20.20 -7.25
C GLU A 151 1.37 19.17 -8.37
N ILE A 152 1.27 17.89 -8.06
CA ILE A 152 1.33 16.78 -9.02
C ILE A 152 0.25 16.95 -10.08
N MET A 153 -1.01 17.12 -9.68
CA MET A 153 -2.14 17.31 -10.60
C MET A 153 -1.93 18.53 -11.50
N SER A 154 -1.53 19.67 -10.93
CA SER A 154 -1.25 20.89 -11.68
C SER A 154 -0.13 20.69 -12.71
N ARG A 155 0.96 20.02 -12.33
CA ARG A 155 2.08 19.72 -13.22
C ARG A 155 1.69 18.76 -14.34
N TRP A 156 0.89 17.73 -14.06
CA TRP A 156 0.43 16.78 -15.07
C TRP A 156 -0.48 17.44 -16.11
N GLN A 157 -1.43 18.27 -15.67
CA GLN A 157 -2.32 18.99 -16.59
C GLN A 157 -1.57 19.98 -17.50
N ASN A 158 -0.61 20.74 -16.92
CA ASN A 158 0.07 21.82 -17.63
C ASN A 158 1.34 21.36 -18.39
N GLY A 159 2.01 20.30 -17.90
CA GLY A 159 3.28 19.83 -18.46
C GLY A 159 3.17 18.55 -19.30
N ASN A 160 2.41 17.57 -18.83
CA ASN A 160 2.28 16.26 -19.48
C ASN A 160 1.02 16.12 -20.32
N GLY A 161 0.09 17.07 -20.25
CA GLY A 161 -1.20 17.02 -20.98
C GLY A 161 -2.13 15.92 -20.49
N VAL A 162 -2.05 15.53 -19.21
CA VAL A 162 -2.92 14.52 -18.61
C VAL A 162 -4.31 15.12 -18.38
N THR A 163 -5.33 14.45 -18.88
CA THR A 163 -6.73 14.78 -18.58
C THR A 163 -7.09 14.18 -17.23
N ILE A 164 -7.43 15.02 -16.26
CA ILE A 164 -7.84 14.60 -14.92
C ILE A 164 -9.36 14.71 -14.80
N THR A 165 -10.03 13.58 -14.53
CA THR A 165 -11.45 13.52 -14.18
C THR A 165 -11.57 13.48 -12.67
N LYS A 166 -12.24 14.47 -12.09
CA LYS A 166 -12.42 14.56 -10.63
C LYS A 166 -13.58 13.68 -10.16
N ASN A 167 -13.55 13.30 -8.88
CA ASN A 167 -14.60 12.51 -8.24
C ASN A 167 -16.00 13.12 -8.42
N GLU A 168 -16.13 14.46 -8.30
CA GLU A 168 -17.38 15.20 -8.48
C GLU A 168 -17.96 15.13 -9.91
N ASP A 169 -17.15 14.78 -10.91
CA ASP A 169 -17.53 14.61 -12.31
C ASP A 169 -17.84 13.15 -12.68
N MET A 170 -17.82 12.24 -11.68
CA MET A 170 -18.00 10.80 -11.84
C MET A 170 -19.31 10.32 -11.22
N ASP A 171 -19.92 9.29 -11.81
CA ASP A 171 -21.03 8.53 -11.21
C ASP A 171 -20.46 7.47 -10.23
N ILE A 172 -20.01 7.92 -9.06
CA ILE A 172 -19.42 7.05 -8.03
C ILE A 172 -20.40 5.97 -7.57
N ASP A 173 -21.70 6.26 -7.54
CA ASP A 173 -22.73 5.28 -7.16
C ASP A 173 -22.77 4.09 -8.12
N SER A 174 -22.47 4.28 -9.41
CA SER A 174 -22.38 3.17 -10.36
C SER A 174 -21.26 2.19 -9.99
N PHE A 175 -20.13 2.68 -9.48
CA PHE A 175 -18.99 1.85 -9.02
C PHE A 175 -19.31 1.17 -7.69
N LYS A 176 -19.92 1.89 -6.72
CA LYS A 176 -20.35 1.33 -5.43
C LYS A 176 -21.33 0.18 -5.64
N ASN A 177 -22.36 0.40 -6.46
CA ASN A 177 -23.39 -0.61 -6.75
C ASN A 177 -22.82 -1.87 -7.43
N ALA A 178 -21.77 -1.74 -8.24
CA ALA A 178 -21.15 -2.89 -8.91
C ALA A 178 -20.38 -3.81 -7.96
N VAL A 179 -19.96 -3.30 -6.80
CA VAL A 179 -19.24 -4.05 -5.76
C VAL A 179 -20.09 -4.33 -4.51
N ASP A 180 -21.40 -4.11 -4.58
CA ASP A 180 -22.32 -4.42 -3.49
C ASP A 180 -22.13 -5.87 -3.00
N GLY A 181 -22.08 -6.07 -1.68
CA GLY A 181 -21.79 -7.37 -1.05
C GLY A 181 -20.36 -7.88 -1.24
N ILE A 182 -19.38 -7.00 -1.49
CA ILE A 182 -17.97 -7.39 -1.61
C ILE A 182 -17.37 -7.74 -0.24
N ASP A 183 -17.81 -7.10 0.82
CA ASP A 183 -17.45 -7.35 2.20
C ASP A 183 -17.87 -8.74 2.66
N GLU A 184 -19.13 -9.14 2.41
CA GLU A 184 -19.60 -10.48 2.70
C GLU A 184 -18.86 -11.55 1.86
N TRP A 185 -18.58 -11.25 0.60
CA TRP A 185 -17.76 -12.13 -0.24
C TRP A 185 -16.35 -12.28 0.35
N TYR A 186 -15.73 -11.19 0.77
CA TYR A 186 -14.39 -11.18 1.34
C TYR A 186 -14.35 -11.91 2.69
N GLN A 187 -15.30 -11.64 3.58
CA GLN A 187 -15.44 -12.37 4.84
C GLN A 187 -15.51 -13.89 4.60
N LYS A 188 -16.38 -14.31 3.69
CA LYS A 188 -16.56 -15.73 3.37
C LYS A 188 -15.30 -16.36 2.78
N GLU A 189 -14.55 -15.61 1.98
CA GLU A 189 -13.28 -16.07 1.42
C GLU A 189 -12.23 -16.29 2.51
N LEU A 190 -12.15 -15.41 3.51
CA LEU A 190 -11.29 -15.56 4.68
C LEU A 190 -11.71 -16.77 5.55
N GLU A 191 -12.99 -16.91 5.84
CA GLU A 191 -13.55 -18.04 6.60
C GLU A 191 -13.24 -19.39 5.91
N ASN A 192 -13.35 -19.47 4.58
CA ASN A 192 -13.01 -20.67 3.81
C ASN A 192 -11.53 -21.03 3.90
N GLN A 193 -10.66 -20.05 4.16
CA GLN A 193 -9.23 -20.24 4.38
C GLN A 193 -8.87 -20.52 5.84
N GLY A 194 -9.86 -20.49 6.75
CA GLY A 194 -9.72 -20.86 8.16
C GLY A 194 -9.43 -19.69 9.09
N TYR A 195 -9.74 -18.46 8.67
CA TYR A 195 -9.61 -17.25 9.52
C TYR A 195 -10.96 -17.00 10.24
N ASP A 196 -11.05 -17.43 11.48
CA ASP A 196 -12.30 -17.34 12.28
C ASP A 196 -12.58 -15.90 12.78
N ASP A 197 -11.59 -14.99 12.71
CA ASP A 197 -11.66 -13.60 13.14
C ASP A 197 -12.07 -12.63 12.01
N ALA A 198 -12.37 -13.14 10.81
CA ALA A 198 -12.66 -12.33 9.63
C ALA A 198 -13.83 -11.33 9.83
N ALA A 199 -14.90 -11.74 10.48
CA ALA A 199 -16.05 -10.88 10.76
C ALA A 199 -15.70 -9.72 11.71
N ASP A 200 -14.95 -10.02 12.79
CA ASP A 200 -14.54 -9.02 13.79
C ASP A 200 -13.53 -8.01 13.20
N LEU A 201 -12.66 -8.50 12.30
CA LEU A 201 -11.71 -7.64 11.59
C LEU A 201 -12.44 -6.66 10.66
N ILE A 202 -13.38 -7.13 9.83
CA ILE A 202 -14.14 -6.27 8.91
C ILE A 202 -14.99 -5.27 9.70
N ALA A 203 -15.65 -5.73 10.78
CA ALA A 203 -16.47 -4.86 11.63
C ALA A 203 -15.66 -3.73 12.27
N ALA A 204 -14.40 -3.95 12.65
CA ALA A 204 -13.53 -2.91 13.19
C ALA A 204 -13.27 -1.79 12.18
N PHE A 205 -13.17 -2.11 10.87
CA PHE A 205 -12.98 -1.11 9.81
C PHE A 205 -14.26 -0.39 9.38
N THR A 206 -15.43 -0.83 9.84
CA THR A 206 -16.72 -0.19 9.57
C THR A 206 -17.28 0.56 10.78
N SER A 207 -16.52 0.67 11.89
CA SER A 207 -16.87 1.46 13.09
C SER A 207 -16.50 2.94 12.92
N ASP A 208 -17.13 3.80 13.72
CA ASP A 208 -16.80 5.24 13.76
C ASP A 208 -15.73 5.49 14.83
N ASP A 209 -14.54 5.97 14.41
CA ASP A 209 -13.42 6.35 15.27
C ASP A 209 -13.03 7.82 15.08
N GLU A 210 -12.28 8.42 16.03
CA GLU A 210 -11.79 9.80 15.95
C GLU A 210 -10.28 9.84 15.67
N SER A 211 -9.83 10.76 14.77
CA SER A 211 -8.43 10.88 14.35
C SER A 211 -7.54 11.61 15.37
N ALA A 212 -6.25 11.26 15.42
CA ALA A 212 -5.22 11.91 16.22
C ALA A 212 -4.50 13.05 15.46
N SER A 213 -3.97 14.03 16.16
CA SER A 213 -3.27 15.18 15.58
C SER A 213 -1.77 14.98 15.45
N ILE A 214 -1.17 15.55 14.39
CA ILE A 214 0.25 15.47 14.02
C ILE A 214 1.08 16.47 14.84
N GLY A 215 2.29 16.04 15.26
CA GLY A 215 3.26 16.80 16.06
C GLY A 215 4.51 17.24 15.30
N THR A 216 5.56 17.63 16.02
CA THR A 216 6.89 17.91 15.45
C THR A 216 7.67 16.61 15.25
N TYR A 217 8.36 16.46 14.09
CA TYR A 217 9.09 15.25 13.72
C TYR A 217 10.54 15.29 14.21
N ASP A 218 10.73 15.30 15.52
CA ASP A 218 12.06 15.33 16.16
C ASP A 218 12.08 14.45 17.42
N VAL A 219 13.22 13.82 17.70
CA VAL A 219 13.42 12.93 18.85
C VAL A 219 14.53 13.46 19.75
N GLU A 220 14.46 13.17 21.04
CA GLU A 220 15.51 13.50 21.99
C GLU A 220 16.75 12.59 21.80
N ASP A 221 17.90 13.06 22.29
CA ASP A 221 19.14 12.27 22.32
C ASP A 221 19.07 11.27 23.50
N HIS A 222 19.15 10.01 23.19
CA HIS A 222 19.14 8.86 24.12
C HIS A 222 20.45 8.04 24.01
N SER A 223 21.55 8.68 23.62
CA SER A 223 22.86 8.02 23.47
C SER A 223 23.39 7.35 24.74
N ASP A 224 22.87 7.73 25.91
CA ASP A 224 23.19 7.19 27.23
C ASP A 224 22.60 5.79 27.50
N LEU A 225 21.69 5.29 26.67
CA LEU A 225 21.07 3.97 26.82
C LEU A 225 21.97 2.78 26.46
N GLY A 226 23.24 3.01 26.17
CA GLY A 226 24.24 1.95 25.96
C GLY A 226 24.06 1.16 24.64
N TRP A 227 23.73 1.85 23.57
CA TRP A 227 23.53 1.29 22.24
C TRP A 227 24.76 0.54 21.71
N THR A 228 24.55 -0.61 21.09
CA THR A 228 25.56 -1.34 20.31
C THR A 228 25.63 -0.76 18.89
N GLU A 229 26.80 -0.69 18.30
CA GLU A 229 26.96 -0.26 16.90
C GLU A 229 26.29 -1.26 15.96
N GLN A 230 25.34 -0.79 15.13
CA GLN A 230 24.60 -1.58 14.17
C GLN A 230 24.41 -0.80 12.87
N THR A 231 24.22 -1.53 11.77
CA THR A 231 23.78 -0.97 10.49
C THR A 231 22.57 -1.76 10.03
N TRP A 232 21.47 -1.07 9.80
CA TRP A 232 20.23 -1.66 9.31
C TRP A 232 20.00 -1.29 7.86
N ASN A 233 19.51 -2.20 7.05
CA ASN A 233 19.11 -1.97 5.68
C ASN A 233 17.58 -1.86 5.61
N PHE A 234 17.11 -0.73 5.13
CA PHE A 234 15.70 -0.47 4.83
C PHE A 234 15.41 -0.75 3.36
N THR A 235 14.25 -1.32 3.03
CA THR A 235 13.76 -1.44 1.65
C THR A 235 12.31 -1.00 1.49
N CYS A 236 11.97 -0.55 0.28
CA CYS A 236 10.60 -0.27 -0.15
C CYS A 236 10.47 -0.55 -1.66
N SER A 237 9.22 -0.75 -2.12
CA SER A 237 8.97 -1.13 -3.52
C SER A 237 8.99 0.03 -4.51
N THR A 238 9.02 1.26 -4.05
CA THR A 238 8.99 2.49 -4.86
C THR A 238 10.39 3.06 -5.10
N THR A 239 10.50 4.06 -5.97
CA THR A 239 11.77 4.67 -6.36
C THR A 239 12.40 5.52 -5.26
N GLU A 240 13.66 5.89 -5.43
CA GLU A 240 14.47 6.73 -4.49
C GLU A 240 13.79 8.08 -4.15
N THR A 241 12.97 8.62 -5.03
CA THR A 241 12.31 9.92 -4.86
C THR A 241 10.90 9.81 -4.29
N SER A 242 10.48 8.61 -3.90
CA SER A 242 9.15 8.38 -3.33
C SER A 242 9.06 8.80 -1.87
N THR A 243 7.85 9.10 -1.41
CA THR A 243 7.54 9.38 0.00
C THR A 243 7.92 8.20 0.91
N TRP A 244 7.81 6.95 0.43
CA TRP A 244 8.23 5.76 1.17
C TRP A 244 9.75 5.74 1.46
N ALA A 245 10.56 6.09 0.46
CA ALA A 245 12.00 6.18 0.63
C ALA A 245 12.39 7.38 1.52
N GLU A 246 11.64 8.49 1.44
CA GLU A 246 11.81 9.65 2.34
C GLU A 246 11.45 9.29 3.79
N GLY A 247 10.35 8.56 4.02
CA GLY A 247 10.00 8.04 5.35
C GLY A 247 11.12 7.17 5.94
N GLY A 248 11.69 6.28 5.11
CA GLY A 248 12.86 5.47 5.50
C GLY A 248 14.09 6.31 5.84
N ARG A 249 14.38 7.38 5.09
CA ARG A 249 15.46 8.33 5.39
C ARG A 249 15.21 9.08 6.68
N LYS A 250 13.97 9.58 6.87
CA LYS A 250 13.59 10.28 8.10
C LYS A 250 13.75 9.38 9.33
N PHE A 251 13.33 8.12 9.26
CA PHE A 251 13.58 7.16 10.31
C PHE A 251 15.08 7.01 10.61
N GLY A 252 15.92 6.89 9.56
CA GLY A 252 17.36 6.79 9.71
C GLY A 252 17.97 7.99 10.43
N GLU A 253 17.55 9.23 10.08
CA GLU A 253 17.96 10.46 10.75
C GLU A 253 17.58 10.47 12.24
N LEU A 254 16.33 10.11 12.55
CA LEU A 254 15.82 10.06 13.91
C LEU A 254 16.60 9.04 14.76
N VAL A 255 16.77 7.82 14.25
CA VAL A 255 17.52 6.75 14.94
C VAL A 255 18.98 7.13 15.12
N GLU A 256 19.63 7.68 14.10
CA GLU A 256 21.03 8.14 14.22
C GLU A 256 21.19 9.22 15.30
N LYS A 257 20.26 10.20 15.35
CA LYS A 257 20.21 11.22 16.39
C LYS A 257 19.96 10.60 17.77
N ALA A 258 18.90 9.80 17.93
CA ALA A 258 18.51 9.21 19.22
C ALA A 258 19.60 8.30 19.80
N THR A 259 20.37 7.61 18.97
CA THR A 259 21.39 6.65 19.40
C THR A 259 22.81 7.25 19.47
N GLY A 260 22.96 8.55 19.23
CA GLY A 260 24.29 9.19 19.15
C GLY A 260 25.15 8.61 18.03
N GLY A 261 24.54 8.23 16.89
CA GLY A 261 25.22 7.67 15.71
C GLY A 261 25.62 6.19 15.83
N LYS A 262 25.12 5.49 16.85
CA LYS A 262 25.44 4.06 17.05
C LYS A 262 24.67 3.15 16.08
N ILE A 263 23.48 3.53 15.70
CA ILE A 263 22.69 2.80 14.71
C ILE A 263 22.59 3.65 13.45
N LYS A 264 22.89 3.05 12.29
CA LYS A 264 22.78 3.67 10.97
C LYS A 264 21.79 2.90 10.11
N VAL A 265 21.00 3.63 9.30
CA VAL A 265 20.04 3.02 8.38
C VAL A 265 20.44 3.35 6.94
N ASN A 266 20.69 2.31 6.14
CA ASN A 266 20.90 2.44 4.69
C ASN A 266 19.56 2.23 3.98
N VAL A 267 19.18 3.13 3.08
CA VAL A 267 17.95 3.03 2.30
C VAL A 267 18.22 2.44 0.93
N TYR A 268 17.52 1.36 0.58
CA TYR A 268 17.56 0.66 -0.70
C TYR A 268 16.16 0.64 -1.32
N ALA A 269 15.86 1.63 -2.16
CA ALA A 269 14.56 1.74 -2.83
C ALA A 269 14.36 0.69 -3.93
N ALA A 270 13.13 0.58 -4.47
CA ALA A 270 12.76 -0.32 -5.57
C ALA A 270 13.13 -1.79 -5.33
N ASP A 271 13.10 -2.25 -4.07
CA ASP A 271 13.48 -3.61 -3.67
C ASP A 271 14.84 -4.05 -4.25
N GLN A 272 15.82 -3.14 -4.29
CA GLN A 272 17.15 -3.40 -4.90
C GLN A 272 17.83 -4.63 -4.31
N LEU A 273 17.66 -4.88 -3.00
CA LEU A 273 18.28 -6.02 -2.32
C LEU A 273 17.68 -7.38 -2.74
N THR A 274 16.51 -7.36 -3.39
CA THR A 274 15.79 -8.55 -3.89
C THR A 274 15.44 -8.46 -5.38
N ASN A 275 16.28 -7.74 -6.15
CA ASN A 275 16.16 -7.60 -7.60
C ASN A 275 14.78 -7.09 -8.07
N GLY A 276 14.13 -6.22 -7.30
CA GLY A 276 12.81 -5.65 -7.59
C GLY A 276 11.64 -6.58 -7.28
N ASN A 277 11.86 -7.68 -6.56
CA ASN A 277 10.81 -8.60 -6.17
C ASN A 277 10.26 -8.24 -4.77
N GLN A 278 9.07 -7.69 -4.75
CA GLN A 278 8.40 -7.18 -3.55
C GLN A 278 8.14 -8.27 -2.49
N SER A 279 7.71 -9.45 -2.91
CA SER A 279 7.44 -10.55 -1.99
C SER A 279 8.73 -11.12 -1.38
N GLU A 280 9.81 -11.17 -2.18
CA GLU A 280 11.13 -11.54 -1.66
C GLU A 280 11.68 -10.47 -0.71
N GLY A 281 11.32 -9.18 -0.90
CA GLY A 281 11.65 -8.08 0.02
C GLY A 281 11.05 -8.30 1.41
N ILE A 282 9.76 -8.65 1.49
CA ILE A 282 9.11 -8.98 2.76
C ILE A 282 9.69 -10.28 3.35
N GLN A 283 9.96 -11.29 2.54
CA GLN A 283 10.59 -12.53 3.03
C GLN A 283 12.00 -12.28 3.59
N ALA A 284 12.79 -11.42 2.95
CA ALA A 284 14.10 -11.01 3.43
C ALA A 284 14.02 -10.26 4.77
N LEU A 285 13.01 -9.40 4.94
CA LEU A 285 12.71 -8.74 6.20
C LEU A 285 12.37 -9.74 7.31
N MET A 286 11.49 -10.71 7.04
CA MET A 286 11.13 -11.77 7.98
C MET A 286 12.36 -12.58 8.41
N ASN A 287 13.30 -12.82 7.49
CA ASN A 287 14.55 -13.53 7.77
C ASN A 287 15.61 -12.63 8.48
N GLY A 288 15.44 -11.30 8.46
CA GLY A 288 16.39 -10.33 9.03
C GLY A 288 17.68 -10.14 8.24
N ASP A 289 17.80 -10.74 7.04
CA ASP A 289 18.97 -10.63 6.15
C ASP A 289 18.56 -10.81 4.68
N PRO A 290 18.98 -9.94 3.78
CA PRO A 290 19.79 -8.71 3.97
C PRO A 290 18.98 -7.49 4.43
N VAL A 291 17.66 -7.61 4.66
CA VAL A 291 16.74 -6.53 5.01
C VAL A 291 16.39 -6.62 6.50
N GLN A 292 16.54 -5.52 7.24
CA GLN A 292 16.20 -5.42 8.65
C GLN A 292 14.93 -4.60 8.87
N ILE A 293 14.64 -3.66 7.96
CA ILE A 293 13.52 -2.73 8.05
C ILE A 293 12.86 -2.58 6.68
N SER A 294 11.55 -2.45 6.64
CA SER A 294 10.86 -2.16 5.38
C SER A 294 9.61 -1.30 5.56
N MET A 295 9.22 -0.67 4.45
CA MET A 295 7.92 -0.04 4.26
C MET A 295 7.28 -0.61 3.00
N HIS A 296 6.28 -1.47 3.16
CA HIS A 296 5.57 -2.14 2.07
C HIS A 296 4.06 -2.06 2.24
N SER A 297 3.35 -2.03 1.12
CA SER A 297 1.90 -2.01 1.03
C SER A 297 1.26 -3.26 1.66
N ASN A 298 0.14 -3.09 2.38
CA ASN A 298 -0.72 -4.18 2.87
C ASN A 298 -1.07 -5.18 1.76
N LEU A 299 -1.17 -4.74 0.52
CA LEU A 299 -1.50 -5.59 -0.62
C LEU A 299 -0.40 -6.59 -0.95
N ILE A 300 0.86 -6.28 -0.66
CA ILE A 300 1.97 -7.21 -0.83
C ILE A 300 1.98 -8.20 0.32
N TYR A 301 1.72 -7.74 1.55
CA TYR A 301 1.53 -8.61 2.70
C TYR A 301 0.34 -9.57 2.52
N SER A 302 -0.68 -9.20 1.75
CA SER A 302 -1.83 -10.07 1.47
C SER A 302 -1.47 -11.35 0.68
N ALA A 303 -0.29 -11.41 0.07
CA ALA A 303 0.23 -12.64 -0.53
C ALA A 303 0.65 -13.68 0.55
N PHE A 304 0.93 -13.24 1.77
CA PHE A 304 1.27 -14.08 2.92
C PHE A 304 0.04 -14.35 3.79
N ASP A 305 -0.78 -13.31 4.04
CA ASP A 305 -2.04 -13.43 4.77
C ASP A 305 -3.13 -12.57 4.12
N PRO A 306 -4.21 -13.19 3.59
CA PRO A 306 -5.26 -12.47 2.88
C PRO A 306 -6.07 -11.51 3.77
N ARG A 307 -5.99 -11.60 5.11
CA ARG A 307 -6.64 -10.65 6.04
C ARG A 307 -6.14 -9.22 5.83
N PHE A 308 -4.91 -9.01 5.39
CA PHE A 308 -4.38 -7.68 5.09
C PHE A 308 -5.09 -6.96 3.93
N ASN A 309 -5.92 -7.67 3.15
CA ASN A 309 -6.75 -7.02 2.13
C ASN A 309 -7.94 -6.23 2.70
N VAL A 310 -8.29 -6.39 3.98
CA VAL A 310 -9.46 -5.70 4.60
C VAL A 310 -9.37 -4.19 4.40
N VAL A 311 -8.19 -3.59 4.54
CA VAL A 311 -7.95 -2.15 4.31
C VAL A 311 -8.33 -1.71 2.89
N SER A 312 -8.22 -2.63 1.93
CA SER A 312 -8.47 -2.35 0.51
C SER A 312 -9.89 -2.72 0.05
N LEU A 313 -10.82 -2.94 0.98
CA LEU A 313 -12.25 -3.03 0.65
C LEU A 313 -12.66 -1.75 -0.09
N PRO A 314 -13.38 -1.87 -1.22
CA PRO A 314 -13.73 -0.70 -2.01
C PRO A 314 -14.69 0.21 -1.25
N PHE A 315 -14.40 1.52 -1.32
CA PHE A 315 -15.17 2.58 -0.64
C PHE A 315 -15.32 2.40 0.88
N LEU A 316 -14.40 1.67 1.51
CA LEU A 316 -14.36 1.45 2.96
C LEU A 316 -14.14 2.76 3.73
N PHE A 317 -13.29 3.63 3.21
CA PHE A 317 -12.96 4.91 3.82
C PHE A 317 -13.59 6.06 3.04
N GLU A 318 -14.16 7.04 3.76
CA GLU A 318 -14.78 8.23 3.18
C GLU A 318 -13.77 9.35 2.95
N SER A 319 -12.72 9.45 3.79
CA SER A 319 -11.65 10.44 3.71
C SER A 319 -10.34 9.90 4.30
N VAL A 320 -9.26 10.67 4.21
CA VAL A 320 -7.97 10.34 4.84
C VAL A 320 -8.05 10.40 6.36
N GLU A 321 -8.83 11.33 6.91
CA GLU A 321 -9.05 11.47 8.36
C GLU A 321 -9.82 10.25 8.90
N ASP A 322 -10.82 9.74 8.16
CA ASP A 322 -11.54 8.51 8.49
C ASP A 322 -10.61 7.29 8.46
N ALA A 323 -9.71 7.22 7.47
CA ALA A 323 -8.72 6.16 7.39
C ALA A 323 -7.72 6.22 8.56
N ASP A 324 -7.18 7.41 8.89
CA ASP A 324 -6.28 7.59 10.03
C ASP A 324 -6.93 7.15 11.34
N ALA A 325 -8.17 7.59 11.58
CA ALA A 325 -8.89 7.26 12.80
C ALA A 325 -9.01 5.74 12.98
N LYS A 326 -9.38 5.01 11.93
CA LYS A 326 -9.51 3.54 11.95
C LYS A 326 -8.17 2.84 12.07
N LEU A 327 -7.14 3.30 11.34
CA LEU A 327 -5.82 2.69 11.33
C LEU A 327 -5.01 2.96 12.60
N ASP A 328 -5.22 4.08 13.26
CA ASP A 328 -4.63 4.40 14.56
C ASP A 328 -5.49 3.89 15.73
N GLY A 329 -6.73 3.45 15.46
CA GLY A 329 -7.70 2.91 16.41
C GLY A 329 -7.73 1.38 16.52
N GLU A 330 -8.89 0.83 16.96
CA GLU A 330 -9.08 -0.62 17.20
C GLU A 330 -8.82 -1.48 15.94
N ALA A 331 -9.21 -0.97 14.77
CA ALA A 331 -9.01 -1.70 13.52
C ALA A 331 -7.51 -1.90 13.19
N GLY A 332 -6.70 -0.86 13.38
CA GLY A 332 -5.25 -0.95 13.21
C GLY A 332 -4.60 -1.91 14.22
N GLU A 333 -5.04 -1.90 15.49
CA GLU A 333 -4.55 -2.86 16.49
C GLU A 333 -4.84 -4.31 16.11
N LYS A 334 -5.99 -4.59 15.47
CA LYS A 334 -6.29 -5.93 14.93
C LYS A 334 -5.33 -6.33 13.81
N LEU A 335 -4.95 -5.39 12.92
CA LEU A 335 -3.94 -5.67 11.88
C LEU A 335 -2.55 -5.93 12.49
N LYS A 336 -2.16 -5.15 13.50
CA LYS A 336 -0.91 -5.36 14.24
C LYS A 336 -0.90 -6.75 14.89
N ALA A 337 -2.00 -7.16 15.50
CA ALA A 337 -2.13 -8.50 16.07
C ALA A 337 -1.97 -9.62 15.03
N ILE A 338 -2.46 -9.42 13.79
CA ILE A 338 -2.20 -10.36 12.69
C ILE A 338 -0.70 -10.42 12.37
N LEU A 339 -0.01 -9.27 12.34
CA LEU A 339 1.44 -9.24 12.14
C LEU A 339 2.18 -9.97 13.29
N ASP A 340 1.73 -9.84 14.54
CA ASP A 340 2.27 -10.56 15.69
C ASP A 340 2.14 -12.08 15.53
N GLU A 341 1.06 -12.61 14.89
CA GLU A 341 0.92 -14.05 14.61
C GLU A 341 2.03 -14.58 13.70
N TYR A 342 2.58 -13.71 12.84
CA TYR A 342 3.73 -14.02 11.99
C TYR A 342 5.07 -13.73 12.69
N GLY A 343 5.06 -13.46 14.00
CA GLY A 343 6.19 -12.98 14.74
C GLY A 343 6.59 -11.56 14.37
N LEU A 344 5.61 -10.78 13.91
CA LEU A 344 5.74 -9.41 13.45
C LEU A 344 5.12 -8.50 14.50
N HIS A 345 5.91 -7.87 15.34
CA HIS A 345 5.36 -6.85 16.23
C HIS A 345 5.17 -5.53 15.47
N CYS A 346 3.91 -5.09 15.34
CA CYS A 346 3.52 -3.91 14.57
C CYS A 346 3.26 -2.72 15.48
N MET A 347 3.98 -1.61 15.30
CA MET A 347 3.80 -0.36 16.05
C MET A 347 2.80 0.59 15.39
N GLY A 348 2.47 0.37 14.15
CA GLY A 348 1.55 1.25 13.44
C GLY A 348 1.25 0.81 12.00
N ILE A 349 0.15 1.27 11.42
CA ILE A 349 -0.27 1.00 10.04
C ILE A 349 -0.38 2.34 9.29
N ALA A 350 0.23 2.43 8.11
CA ALA A 350 0.26 3.64 7.32
C ALA A 350 -0.71 3.60 6.14
N GLU A 351 -1.04 4.76 5.65
CA GLU A 351 -1.92 4.95 4.51
C GLU A 351 -1.21 4.75 3.17
N ASN A 352 -1.79 3.96 2.25
CA ASN A 352 -1.35 3.85 0.86
C ASN A 352 -2.37 4.44 -0.13
N GLY A 353 -3.47 4.98 0.34
CA GLY A 353 -4.50 5.70 -0.42
C GLY A 353 -5.29 4.92 -1.48
N PHE A 354 -6.21 5.63 -2.15
CA PHE A 354 -7.18 5.07 -3.10
C PHE A 354 -6.59 4.61 -4.43
N ARG A 355 -6.99 3.42 -4.89
CA ARG A 355 -6.49 2.78 -6.13
C ARG A 355 -7.25 3.20 -7.38
N GLN A 356 -6.52 3.42 -8.49
CA GLN A 356 -7.05 3.89 -9.77
C GLN A 356 -6.70 2.95 -10.93
N LEU A 357 -7.59 2.86 -11.95
CA LEU A 357 -7.42 2.01 -13.12
C LEU A 357 -6.85 2.76 -14.31
N THR A 358 -5.82 2.21 -14.98
CA THR A 358 -5.30 2.73 -16.24
C THR A 358 -5.27 1.68 -17.34
N ASN A 359 -5.52 2.08 -18.60
CA ASN A 359 -5.39 1.23 -19.76
C ASN A 359 -4.99 2.00 -21.04
N SER A 360 -4.45 1.28 -22.06
CA SER A 360 -3.91 1.87 -23.29
C SER A 360 -4.70 1.56 -24.57
N ARG A 361 -5.91 0.99 -24.52
CA ARG A 361 -6.60 0.52 -25.73
C ARG A 361 -7.92 1.16 -26.07
N GLN A 362 -8.75 1.49 -25.11
CA GLN A 362 -10.07 2.03 -25.37
C GLN A 362 -10.69 2.70 -24.16
N GLU A 363 -11.60 3.60 -24.41
CA GLU A 363 -12.51 4.12 -23.41
C GLU A 363 -13.26 2.94 -22.75
N VAL A 364 -13.34 2.91 -21.43
CA VAL A 364 -14.11 1.93 -20.68
C VAL A 364 -15.25 2.64 -19.99
N ARG A 365 -16.46 2.38 -20.48
CA ARG A 365 -17.71 2.95 -19.96
C ARG A 365 -18.61 1.88 -19.37
N SER A 366 -18.24 0.59 -19.49
CA SER A 366 -19.05 -0.54 -19.05
C SER A 366 -18.21 -1.82 -18.92
N VAL A 367 -18.70 -2.85 -18.20
CA VAL A 367 -18.05 -4.17 -18.03
C VAL A 367 -17.83 -4.87 -19.41
N GLU A 368 -18.67 -4.60 -20.42
CA GLU A 368 -18.46 -5.11 -21.78
C GLU A 368 -17.19 -4.57 -22.44
N ASP A 369 -16.76 -3.34 -22.12
CA ASP A 369 -15.54 -2.75 -22.67
C ASP A 369 -14.25 -3.36 -22.10
N MET A 370 -14.34 -4.20 -21.07
CA MET A 370 -13.21 -4.91 -20.47
C MET A 370 -12.91 -6.25 -21.13
N LYS A 371 -13.82 -6.81 -21.93
CA LYS A 371 -13.62 -8.10 -22.61
C LYS A 371 -12.42 -8.04 -23.56
N ASN A 372 -11.47 -8.99 -23.39
CA ASN A 372 -10.23 -9.14 -24.19
C ASN A 372 -9.12 -8.11 -23.88
N LEU A 373 -9.15 -7.42 -22.77
CA LEU A 373 -8.01 -6.65 -22.31
C LEU A 373 -7.06 -7.54 -21.49
N LYS A 374 -5.73 -7.50 -21.75
CA LYS A 374 -4.72 -8.17 -20.92
C LYS A 374 -4.22 -7.22 -19.84
N ILE A 375 -4.47 -7.55 -18.61
CA ILE A 375 -4.14 -6.70 -17.45
C ILE A 375 -3.13 -7.42 -16.57
N ARG A 376 -2.13 -6.68 -16.10
CA ARG A 376 -1.18 -7.20 -15.15
C ARG A 376 -1.58 -6.83 -13.71
N VAL A 377 -1.49 -7.76 -12.80
CA VAL A 377 -1.70 -7.61 -11.35
C VAL A 377 -0.46 -8.04 -10.56
N ALA A 378 -0.24 -7.50 -9.33
CA ALA A 378 0.86 -7.92 -8.47
C ALA A 378 0.66 -9.36 -7.92
N GLY A 379 1.77 -10.11 -7.69
CA GLY A 379 1.84 -11.57 -7.50
C GLY A 379 0.93 -12.27 -6.49
N SER A 380 -0.36 -12.48 -6.80
CA SER A 380 -1.28 -13.29 -6.01
C SER A 380 -2.03 -14.31 -6.87
N ASN A 381 -2.06 -15.58 -6.45
CA ASN A 381 -2.72 -16.68 -7.18
C ASN A 381 -4.25 -16.49 -7.24
N LEU A 382 -4.86 -15.89 -6.24
CA LEU A 382 -6.30 -15.63 -6.22
C LEU A 382 -6.67 -14.53 -7.21
N LEU A 383 -5.78 -13.57 -7.42
CA LEU A 383 -5.92 -12.53 -8.44
C LEU A 383 -6.03 -13.11 -9.86
N MET A 384 -5.29 -14.18 -10.16
CA MET A 384 -5.37 -14.83 -11.46
C MET A 384 -6.67 -15.62 -11.67
N GLU A 385 -7.30 -16.12 -10.60
CA GLU A 385 -8.59 -16.85 -10.71
C GLU A 385 -9.78 -15.89 -10.95
N CYS A 386 -9.72 -14.66 -10.46
CA CYS A 386 -10.78 -13.67 -10.66
C CYS A 386 -10.90 -13.14 -12.11
N TYR A 387 -9.87 -13.39 -12.94
CA TYR A 387 -9.81 -12.94 -14.36
C TYR A 387 -9.93 -14.06 -15.40
N LYS A 388 -10.14 -15.30 -14.96
CA LYS A 388 -10.50 -16.41 -15.85
C LYS A 388 -12.01 -16.42 -16.14
#